data_95e6fcc178fe970c316fd82b24434397
#
_entry.id   95e6fcc178fe970c316fd82b24434397
#
_cell.length_a   1.000
_cell.length_b   1.000
_cell.length_c   1.000
_cell.angle_alpha   90.00
_cell.angle_beta   90.00
_cell.angle_gamma   90.00
#
_symmetry.space_group_name_H-M   'P 1'
#
loop_
_entity.id
_entity.type
_entity.pdbx_description
1 polymer ?
#
loop_
_entity_poly.entity_id
_entity_poly.type
_entity_poly.pdbx_seq_one_letter_code
_entity_poly.pdbx_strand_id
1 'polypeptide(L)'
;IAAAEMVALLGATPVLIDVRPDTYNIDPALVEQAVSRQTKAIVVVHLFGQTCDIDPILRVAKKYKLGVIEDNAQSLGADYISSDGRTRKAGTIAHIGTTSFFPTKPLACYGDGGAVFTADSQLAERIRCLANHGQAAKYDHRAIGRNSRLDALQAAILRVNLRHMDDDISRRRAVADQIGRAHV
;
A
#
# COMPACT_ATOMS: atom_id res chain seq x y z
N ILE A 1 -12.51 -3.95 -1.57
CA ILE A 1 -13.31 -2.87 -2.21
C ILE A 1 -12.61 -1.50 -2.15
N ALA A 2 -11.89 -1.18 -1.07
CA ALA A 2 -11.31 0.14 -0.82
C ALA A 2 -10.46 0.69 -1.99
N ALA A 3 -9.58 -0.13 -2.58
CA ALA A 3 -8.76 0.30 -3.71
C ALA A 3 -9.60 0.71 -4.94
N ALA A 4 -10.62 -0.10 -5.29
CA ALA A 4 -11.50 0.20 -6.42
C ALA A 4 -12.40 1.41 -6.16
N GLU A 5 -12.89 1.53 -4.93
CA GLU A 5 -13.72 2.66 -4.49
C GLU A 5 -12.97 3.99 -4.60
N MET A 6 -11.71 4.04 -4.16
CA MET A 6 -10.89 5.25 -4.26
C MET A 6 -10.64 5.67 -5.71
N VAL A 7 -10.43 4.70 -6.61
CA VAL A 7 -10.30 4.97 -8.05
C VAL A 7 -11.59 5.59 -8.61
N ALA A 8 -12.74 5.00 -8.26
CA ALA A 8 -14.05 5.50 -8.70
C ALA A 8 -14.37 6.90 -8.15
N LEU A 9 -14.04 7.19 -6.89
CA LEU A 9 -14.22 8.51 -6.28
C LEU A 9 -13.39 9.61 -6.96
N LEU A 10 -12.31 9.26 -7.64
CA LEU A 10 -11.51 10.18 -8.45
C LEU A 10 -12.06 10.37 -9.86
N GLY A 11 -13.21 9.77 -10.19
CA GLY A 11 -13.80 9.80 -11.53
C GLY A 11 -13.08 8.92 -12.55
N ALA A 12 -12.19 8.03 -12.10
CA ALA A 12 -11.53 7.06 -12.94
C ALA A 12 -12.29 5.73 -12.93
N THR A 13 -12.12 4.94 -13.98
CA THR A 13 -12.75 3.61 -14.09
C THR A 13 -11.80 2.53 -13.58
N PRO A 14 -12.13 1.82 -12.50
CA PRO A 14 -11.34 0.68 -12.08
C PRO A 14 -11.53 -0.49 -13.05
N VAL A 15 -10.41 -1.07 -13.51
CA VAL A 15 -10.39 -2.31 -14.28
C VAL A 15 -9.85 -3.40 -13.37
N LEU A 16 -10.69 -4.35 -13.03
CA LEU A 16 -10.32 -5.45 -12.14
C LEU A 16 -9.58 -6.53 -12.92
N ILE A 17 -8.53 -7.06 -12.30
CA ILE A 17 -7.73 -8.18 -12.82
C ILE A 17 -7.89 -9.33 -11.84
N ASP A 18 -7.97 -10.54 -12.36
CA ASP A 18 -8.11 -11.74 -11.54
C ASP A 18 -6.85 -12.02 -10.73
N VAL A 19 -7.01 -12.84 -9.71
CA VAL A 19 -5.97 -13.18 -8.75
C VAL A 19 -5.43 -14.59 -9.03
N ARG A 20 -4.23 -14.85 -8.56
CA ARG A 20 -3.67 -16.20 -8.55
C ARG A 20 -4.39 -17.05 -7.49
N PRO A 21 -4.77 -18.30 -7.81
CA PRO A 21 -5.51 -19.16 -6.87
C PRO A 21 -4.68 -19.60 -5.66
N ASP A 22 -3.36 -19.59 -5.77
CA ASP A 22 -2.43 -20.02 -4.72
C ASP A 22 -2.10 -18.91 -3.72
N THR A 23 -2.14 -17.64 -4.13
CA THR A 23 -1.74 -16.49 -3.30
C THR A 23 -2.85 -15.50 -3.03
N TYR A 24 -3.92 -15.52 -3.81
CA TYR A 24 -4.99 -14.53 -3.84
C TYR A 24 -4.53 -13.10 -4.13
N ASN A 25 -3.27 -12.93 -4.50
CA ASN A 25 -2.73 -11.66 -4.99
C ASN A 25 -2.96 -11.55 -6.50
N ILE A 26 -2.94 -10.31 -7.01
CA ILE A 26 -3.08 -10.00 -8.43
C ILE A 26 -2.19 -10.93 -9.28
N ASP A 27 -2.74 -11.48 -10.37
CA ASP A 27 -1.95 -12.27 -11.32
C ASP A 27 -1.15 -11.34 -12.25
N PRO A 28 0.20 -11.30 -12.11
CA PRO A 28 1.03 -10.42 -12.92
C PRO A 28 0.97 -10.74 -14.42
N ALA A 29 0.63 -11.98 -14.80
CA ALA A 29 0.53 -12.39 -16.20
C ALA A 29 -0.66 -11.74 -16.93
N LEU A 30 -1.68 -11.34 -16.20
CA LEU A 30 -2.89 -10.72 -16.75
C LEU A 30 -2.77 -9.19 -16.85
N VAL A 31 -1.82 -8.56 -16.14
CA VAL A 31 -1.72 -7.11 -16.01
C VAL A 31 -1.54 -6.43 -17.37
N GLU A 32 -0.63 -6.94 -18.21
CA GLU A 32 -0.33 -6.31 -19.49
C GLU A 32 -1.52 -6.31 -20.46
N GLN A 33 -2.33 -7.37 -20.42
CA GLN A 33 -3.52 -7.51 -21.29
C GLN A 33 -4.61 -6.49 -20.96
N ALA A 34 -4.66 -6.04 -19.70
CA ALA A 34 -5.62 -5.03 -19.23
C ALA A 34 -5.17 -3.59 -19.48
N VAL A 35 -3.93 -3.37 -19.93
CA VAL A 35 -3.43 -2.02 -20.22
C VAL A 35 -4.04 -1.47 -21.49
N SER A 36 -4.58 -0.27 -21.43
CA SER A 36 -5.10 0.49 -22.56
C SER A 36 -4.45 1.87 -22.67
N ARG A 37 -4.79 2.63 -23.70
CA ARG A 37 -4.34 4.05 -23.84
C ARG A 37 -4.89 4.95 -22.71
N GLN A 38 -5.95 4.53 -22.03
CA GLN A 38 -6.57 5.27 -20.93
C GLN A 38 -5.98 4.91 -19.57
N THR A 39 -5.25 3.81 -19.46
CA THR A 39 -4.64 3.37 -18.21
C THR A 39 -3.66 4.43 -17.68
N LYS A 40 -3.76 4.79 -16.42
CA LYS A 40 -2.92 5.79 -15.77
C LYS A 40 -2.03 5.21 -14.67
N ALA A 41 -2.54 4.22 -13.95
CA ALA A 41 -1.83 3.59 -12.84
C ALA A 41 -2.28 2.14 -12.65
N ILE A 42 -1.47 1.41 -11.91
CA ILE A 42 -1.77 0.06 -11.43
C ILE A 42 -1.78 0.14 -9.90
N VAL A 43 -2.83 -0.38 -9.29
CA VAL A 43 -2.91 -0.54 -7.82
C VAL A 43 -2.76 -2.02 -7.51
N VAL A 44 -1.79 -2.36 -6.69
CA VAL A 44 -1.57 -3.74 -6.22
C VAL A 44 -1.84 -3.81 -4.74
N VAL A 45 -2.53 -4.86 -4.31
CA VAL A 45 -2.79 -5.12 -2.89
C VAL A 45 -1.89 -6.27 -2.45
N HIS A 46 -1.21 -6.11 -1.32
CA HIS A 46 -0.46 -7.18 -0.67
C HIS A 46 -1.38 -7.87 0.34
N LEU A 47 -2.10 -8.90 -0.12
CA LEU A 47 -3.19 -9.49 0.63
C LEU A 47 -2.69 -10.43 1.73
N PHE A 48 -3.34 -10.39 2.89
CA PHE A 48 -3.11 -11.28 4.04
C PHE A 48 -1.68 -11.30 4.61
N GLY A 49 -0.91 -10.24 4.39
CA GLY A 49 0.48 -10.19 4.85
C GLY A 49 1.48 -10.77 3.84
N GLN A 50 1.02 -11.18 2.66
CA GLN A 50 1.84 -11.71 1.58
C GLN A 50 2.03 -10.68 0.47
N THR A 51 3.28 -10.38 0.10
CA THR A 51 3.58 -9.51 -1.03
C THR A 51 3.16 -10.17 -2.35
N CYS A 52 2.54 -9.39 -3.25
CA CYS A 52 2.37 -9.83 -4.63
C CYS A 52 3.72 -9.92 -5.33
N ASP A 53 3.82 -10.68 -6.42
CA ASP A 53 4.99 -10.66 -7.30
C ASP A 53 4.97 -9.36 -8.11
N ILE A 54 5.62 -8.33 -7.56
CA ILE A 54 5.53 -6.96 -8.06
C ILE A 54 6.51 -6.67 -9.21
N ASP A 55 7.61 -7.41 -9.32
CA ASP A 55 8.64 -7.15 -10.34
C ASP A 55 8.11 -7.24 -11.78
N PRO A 56 7.31 -8.24 -12.18
CA PRO A 56 6.67 -8.26 -13.50
C PRO A 56 5.75 -7.06 -13.72
N ILE A 57 5.02 -6.64 -12.70
CA ILE A 57 4.10 -5.49 -12.76
C ILE A 57 4.88 -4.19 -12.96
N LEU A 58 6.01 -4.03 -12.28
CA LEU A 58 6.89 -2.87 -12.47
C LEU A 58 7.49 -2.84 -13.89
N ARG A 59 7.79 -4.00 -14.50
CA ARG A 59 8.23 -4.06 -15.89
C ARG A 59 7.14 -3.58 -16.86
N VAL A 60 5.90 -4.02 -16.67
CA VAL A 60 4.75 -3.54 -17.45
C VAL A 60 4.55 -2.04 -17.25
N ALA A 61 4.55 -1.57 -16.00
CA ALA A 61 4.39 -0.16 -15.69
C ALA A 61 5.47 0.71 -16.35
N LYS A 62 6.73 0.28 -16.32
CA LYS A 62 7.83 0.96 -17.01
C LYS A 62 7.62 1.01 -18.54
N LYS A 63 7.20 -0.10 -19.15
CA LYS A 63 6.93 -0.20 -20.61
C LYS A 63 5.86 0.79 -21.04
N TYR A 64 4.81 0.95 -20.26
CA TYR A 64 3.65 1.79 -20.59
C TYR A 64 3.65 3.15 -19.88
N LYS A 65 4.72 3.48 -19.13
CA LYS A 65 4.87 4.73 -18.36
C LYS A 65 3.73 4.96 -17.36
N LEU A 66 3.35 3.91 -16.63
CA LEU A 66 2.28 3.93 -15.64
C LEU A 66 2.83 4.12 -14.23
N GLY A 67 2.05 4.78 -13.38
CA GLY A 67 2.30 4.77 -11.94
C GLY A 67 1.95 3.41 -11.32
N VAL A 68 2.64 3.02 -10.24
CA VAL A 68 2.28 1.85 -9.44
C VAL A 68 2.10 2.28 -8.00
N ILE A 69 0.99 1.85 -7.40
CA ILE A 69 0.64 2.11 -6.00
C ILE A 69 0.52 0.76 -5.30
N GLU A 70 1.25 0.60 -4.21
CA GLU A 70 1.14 -0.55 -3.31
C GLU A 70 0.12 -0.25 -2.21
N ASP A 71 -0.94 -1.05 -2.12
CA ASP A 71 -1.78 -1.10 -0.94
C ASP A 71 -1.18 -2.13 0.04
N ASN A 72 -0.49 -1.61 1.04
CA ASN A 72 0.20 -2.38 2.06
C ASN A 72 -0.58 -2.43 3.39
N ALA A 73 -1.89 -2.18 3.34
CA ALA A 73 -2.73 -2.11 4.55
C ALA A 73 -2.77 -3.41 5.37
N GLN A 74 -2.43 -4.55 4.77
CA GLN A 74 -2.41 -5.85 5.45
C GLN A 74 -1.00 -6.43 5.60
N SER A 75 0.02 -5.80 4.99
CA SER A 75 1.36 -6.40 4.85
C SER A 75 2.48 -5.51 5.38
N LEU A 76 2.15 -4.54 6.24
CA LEU A 76 3.17 -3.70 6.85
C LEU A 76 4.18 -4.57 7.62
N GLY A 77 5.47 -4.40 7.29
CA GLY A 77 6.57 -5.20 7.84
C GLY A 77 6.91 -6.46 7.04
N ALA A 78 6.10 -6.85 6.05
CA ALA A 78 6.43 -7.96 5.15
C ALA A 78 7.64 -7.65 4.27
N ASP A 79 8.40 -8.70 3.97
CA ASP A 79 9.56 -8.62 3.09
C ASP A 79 9.21 -9.13 1.69
N TYR A 80 9.79 -8.49 0.68
CA TYR A 80 9.79 -8.93 -0.70
C TYR A 80 11.23 -9.13 -1.18
N ILE A 81 11.53 -10.29 -1.74
CA ILE A 81 12.82 -10.56 -2.37
C ILE A 81 12.66 -10.26 -3.86
N SER A 82 13.23 -9.15 -4.29
CA SER A 82 13.21 -8.72 -5.69
C SER A 82 14.04 -9.64 -6.58
N SER A 83 13.78 -9.63 -7.87
CA SER A 83 14.53 -10.40 -8.88
C SER A 83 16.04 -10.06 -8.94
N ASP A 84 16.43 -8.91 -8.39
CA ASP A 84 17.83 -8.50 -8.21
C ASP A 84 18.48 -9.07 -6.93
N GLY A 85 17.78 -9.93 -6.19
CA GLY A 85 18.22 -10.54 -4.94
C GLY A 85 18.14 -9.63 -3.71
N ARG A 86 17.64 -8.41 -3.84
CA ARG A 86 17.52 -7.47 -2.71
C ARG A 86 16.22 -7.69 -1.95
N THR A 87 16.33 -7.68 -0.63
CA THR A 87 15.14 -7.63 0.24
C THR A 87 14.66 -6.20 0.40
N ARG A 88 13.37 -5.98 0.17
CA ARG A 88 12.69 -4.69 0.31
C ARG A 88 11.45 -4.86 1.18
N LYS A 89 11.05 -3.81 1.89
CA LYS A 89 9.79 -3.84 2.66
C LYS A 89 8.60 -3.56 1.74
N ALA A 90 7.53 -4.33 1.90
CA ALA A 90 6.26 -4.07 1.22
C ALA A 90 5.80 -2.62 1.47
N GLY A 91 5.24 -1.99 0.45
CA GLY A 91 4.86 -0.57 0.46
C GLY A 91 6.00 0.41 0.18
N THR A 92 7.23 -0.09 -0.09
CA THR A 92 8.40 0.76 -0.41
C THR A 92 9.07 0.39 -1.74
N ILE A 93 8.42 -0.44 -2.54
CA ILE A 93 8.99 -1.04 -3.75
C ILE A 93 8.60 -0.22 -4.98
N ALA A 94 7.34 0.20 -5.06
CA ALA A 94 6.79 0.96 -6.18
C ALA A 94 6.93 2.49 -5.99
N HIS A 95 6.23 3.26 -6.80
CA HIS A 95 6.27 4.73 -6.76
C HIS A 95 5.65 5.29 -5.48
N ILE A 96 4.56 4.69 -5.04
CA ILE A 96 3.82 5.07 -3.83
C ILE A 96 3.40 3.78 -3.13
N GLY A 97 3.58 3.74 -1.81
CA GLY A 97 2.97 2.75 -0.93
C GLY A 97 1.98 3.42 0.01
N THR A 98 0.92 2.71 0.34
CA THR A 98 -0.07 3.15 1.32
C THR A 98 -0.24 2.10 2.40
N THR A 99 -0.51 2.50 3.64
CA THR A 99 -0.88 1.58 4.70
C THR A 99 -2.01 2.13 5.55
N SER A 100 -2.68 1.23 6.24
CA SER A 100 -3.76 1.57 7.17
C SER A 100 -3.31 1.29 8.60
N PHE A 101 -3.72 2.15 9.52
CA PHE A 101 -3.54 1.97 10.96
C PHE A 101 -4.86 1.66 11.68
N PHE A 102 -5.91 1.27 10.94
CA PHE A 102 -7.16 0.81 11.52
C PHE A 102 -6.91 -0.28 12.58
N PRO A 103 -7.70 -0.39 13.65
CA PRO A 103 -7.41 -1.25 14.82
C PRO A 103 -7.14 -2.74 14.55
N THR A 104 -7.54 -3.27 13.40
CA THR A 104 -7.29 -4.67 13.02
C THR A 104 -6.00 -4.87 12.22
N LYS A 105 -5.27 -3.82 11.91
CA LYS A 105 -4.08 -3.87 11.05
C LYS A 105 -2.81 -4.30 11.82
N PRO A 106 -1.76 -4.75 11.11
CA PRO A 106 -0.51 -5.19 11.76
C PRO A 106 0.11 -4.15 12.69
N LEU A 107 0.10 -2.87 12.28
CA LEU A 107 0.38 -1.73 13.14
C LEU A 107 -0.89 -0.91 13.24
N ALA A 108 -1.46 -0.80 14.42
CA ALA A 108 -2.77 -0.21 14.62
C ALA A 108 -2.73 0.97 15.61
N CYS A 109 -3.61 1.94 15.39
CA CYS A 109 -4.01 2.94 16.37
C CYS A 109 -5.42 2.64 16.91
N TYR A 110 -6.01 3.51 17.70
CA TYR A 110 -7.32 3.32 18.32
C TYR A 110 -8.42 4.08 17.57
N GLY A 111 -8.34 4.06 16.25
CA GLY A 111 -9.28 4.71 15.33
C GLY A 111 -8.74 4.66 13.91
N ASP A 112 -9.21 5.57 13.07
CA ASP A 112 -8.73 5.66 11.70
C ASP A 112 -7.36 6.31 11.61
N GLY A 113 -6.55 5.82 10.72
CA GLY A 113 -5.23 6.35 10.42
C GLY A 113 -4.58 5.61 9.26
N GLY A 114 -3.55 6.20 8.71
CA GLY A 114 -2.76 5.62 7.62
C GLY A 114 -1.50 6.42 7.36
N ALA A 115 -0.67 5.89 6.49
CA ALA A 115 0.51 6.57 6.00
C ALA A 115 0.70 6.31 4.51
N VAL A 116 1.42 7.21 3.87
CA VAL A 116 1.86 7.10 2.48
C VAL A 116 3.38 7.13 2.44
N PHE A 117 3.97 6.22 1.68
CA PHE A 117 5.41 6.08 1.50
C PHE A 117 5.78 6.39 0.05
N THR A 118 6.84 7.14 -0.14
CA THR A 118 7.44 7.35 -1.46
C THR A 118 8.91 7.78 -1.31
N ALA A 119 9.75 7.36 -2.23
CA ALA A 119 11.14 7.82 -2.33
C ALA A 119 11.27 9.11 -3.17
N ASP A 120 10.20 9.53 -3.86
CA ASP A 120 10.16 10.73 -4.68
C ASP A 120 9.76 11.94 -3.83
N SER A 121 10.69 12.88 -3.66
CA SER A 121 10.48 14.09 -2.86
C SER A 121 9.37 14.99 -3.42
N GLN A 122 9.22 15.07 -4.75
CA GLN A 122 8.18 15.89 -5.37
C GLN A 122 6.78 15.28 -5.15
N LEU A 123 6.68 13.94 -5.23
CA LEU A 123 5.44 13.24 -4.85
C LEU A 123 5.14 13.45 -3.37
N ALA A 124 6.14 13.35 -2.50
CA ALA A 124 5.96 13.57 -1.06
C ALA A 124 5.43 14.98 -0.74
N GLU A 125 5.98 16.00 -1.36
CA GLU A 125 5.51 17.38 -1.19
C GLU A 125 4.08 17.55 -1.70
N ARG A 126 3.76 16.99 -2.86
CA ARG A 126 2.42 17.03 -3.44
C ARG A 126 1.39 16.35 -2.55
N ILE A 127 1.73 15.16 -2.01
CA ILE A 127 0.87 14.41 -1.11
C ILE A 127 0.61 15.20 0.18
N ARG A 128 1.65 15.80 0.79
CA ARG A 128 1.49 16.65 1.97
C ARG A 128 0.60 17.86 1.71
N CYS A 129 0.78 18.50 0.57
CA CYS A 129 -0.05 19.63 0.14
C CYS A 129 -1.52 19.19 0.04
N LEU A 130 -1.81 18.10 -0.68
CA LEU A 130 -3.17 17.58 -0.85
C LEU A 130 -3.81 17.13 0.48
N ALA A 131 -3.04 16.50 1.36
CA ALA A 131 -3.50 16.05 2.67
C ALA A 131 -3.78 17.20 3.66
N ASN A 132 -3.35 18.42 3.34
CA ASN A 132 -3.56 19.62 4.15
C ASN A 132 -4.25 20.73 3.32
N HIS A 133 -5.48 20.47 2.85
CA HIS A 133 -6.32 21.42 2.14
C HIS A 133 -5.69 22.03 0.86
N GLY A 134 -4.74 21.35 0.22
CA GLY A 134 -4.01 21.89 -0.94
C GLY A 134 -3.04 23.01 -0.59
N GLN A 135 -2.67 23.16 0.69
CA GLN A 135 -1.82 24.22 1.20
C GLN A 135 -0.33 23.87 1.04
N ALA A 136 0.40 24.69 0.28
CA ALA A 136 1.83 24.58 0.11
C ALA A 136 2.61 25.34 1.21
N ALA A 137 2.09 26.50 1.63
CA ALA A 137 2.59 27.30 2.74
C ALA A 137 1.39 27.94 3.46
N LYS A 138 1.60 28.50 4.64
CA LYS A 138 0.52 29.13 5.42
C LYS A 138 -0.23 30.13 4.55
N TYR A 139 -1.55 29.88 4.35
CA TYR A 139 -2.48 30.64 3.48
C TYR A 139 -2.18 30.58 1.96
N ASP A 140 -1.24 29.75 1.49
CA ASP A 140 -0.96 29.54 0.07
C ASP A 140 -1.56 28.19 -0.37
N HIS A 141 -2.78 28.24 -0.91
CA HIS A 141 -3.50 27.05 -1.41
C HIS A 141 -3.31 26.93 -2.92
N ARG A 142 -2.61 25.88 -3.36
CA ARG A 142 -2.26 25.63 -4.79
C ARG A 142 -3.12 24.58 -5.45
N ALA A 143 -3.91 23.84 -4.69
CA ALA A 143 -4.76 22.78 -5.18
C ALA A 143 -5.99 22.61 -4.29
N ILE A 144 -7.00 21.93 -4.80
CA ILE A 144 -8.09 21.42 -3.98
C ILE A 144 -7.57 20.19 -3.24
N GLY A 145 -7.52 20.24 -1.93
CA GLY A 145 -7.08 19.16 -1.07
C GLY A 145 -8.13 18.77 -0.04
N ARG A 146 -7.70 17.97 0.91
CA ARG A 146 -8.55 17.46 2.01
C ARG A 146 -7.82 17.65 3.34
N ASN A 147 -8.56 17.57 4.43
CA ASN A 147 -7.96 17.34 5.75
C ASN A 147 -7.76 15.82 5.92
N SER A 148 -6.54 15.36 5.73
CA SER A 148 -6.15 13.95 5.88
C SER A 148 -4.91 13.84 6.78
N ARG A 149 -5.00 14.44 7.96
CA ARG A 149 -3.94 14.45 8.98
C ARG A 149 -4.14 13.31 9.96
N LEU A 150 -3.04 12.76 10.46
CA LEU A 150 -3.07 11.83 11.58
C LEU A 150 -3.16 12.64 12.88
N ASP A 151 -4.13 12.31 13.73
CA ASP A 151 -4.29 12.95 15.03
C ASP A 151 -3.11 12.63 15.95
N ALA A 152 -2.69 13.62 16.74
CA ALA A 152 -1.56 13.47 17.67
C ALA A 152 -1.77 12.34 18.69
N LEU A 153 -3.02 12.12 19.13
CA LEU A 153 -3.37 11.01 20.00
C LEU A 153 -3.08 9.66 19.34
N GLN A 154 -3.55 9.49 18.09
CA GLN A 154 -3.31 8.26 17.33
C GLN A 154 -1.82 8.06 17.03
N ALA A 155 -1.10 9.13 16.72
CA ALA A 155 0.34 9.09 16.52
C ALA A 155 1.09 8.66 17.80
N ALA A 156 0.64 9.08 18.98
CA ALA A 156 1.22 8.66 20.24
C ALA A 156 1.05 7.16 20.49
N ILE A 157 -0.14 6.62 20.21
CA ILE A 157 -0.44 5.18 20.30
C ILE A 157 0.45 4.40 19.33
N LEU A 158 0.52 4.84 18.06
CA LEU A 158 1.35 4.20 17.04
C LEU A 158 2.83 4.16 17.43
N ARG A 159 3.36 5.22 18.06
CA ARG A 159 4.74 5.24 18.55
C ARG A 159 5.02 4.18 19.61
N VAL A 160 4.04 3.82 20.41
CA VAL A 160 4.15 2.72 21.36
C VAL A 160 4.12 1.39 20.63
N ASN A 161 3.08 1.15 19.81
CA ASN A 161 2.85 -0.12 19.13
C ASN A 161 3.98 -0.46 18.15
N LEU A 162 4.56 0.54 17.48
CA LEU A 162 5.66 0.36 16.54
C LEU A 162 6.88 -0.30 17.18
N ARG A 163 7.12 -0.10 18.49
CA ARG A 163 8.24 -0.72 19.20
C ARG A 163 8.08 -2.24 19.39
N HIS A 164 6.85 -2.72 19.28
CA HIS A 164 6.50 -4.13 19.48
C HIS A 164 6.15 -4.83 18.18
N MET A 165 6.16 -4.12 17.05
CA MET A 165 5.65 -4.61 15.78
C MET A 165 6.39 -5.87 15.29
N ASP A 166 7.71 -5.93 15.40
CA ASP A 166 8.51 -7.08 14.93
C ASP A 166 8.23 -8.32 15.79
N ASP A 167 8.07 -8.15 17.09
CA ASP A 167 7.70 -9.23 18.01
C ASP A 167 6.29 -9.75 17.70
N ASP A 168 5.35 -8.84 17.45
CA ASP A 168 3.97 -9.19 17.12
C ASP A 168 3.87 -9.92 15.77
N ILE A 169 4.63 -9.51 14.76
CA ILE A 169 4.74 -10.22 13.49
C ILE A 169 5.30 -11.64 13.71
N SER A 170 6.34 -11.76 14.51
CA SER A 170 6.96 -13.06 14.81
C SER A 170 5.99 -14.00 15.51
N ARG A 171 5.23 -13.50 16.50
CA ARG A 171 4.19 -14.27 17.20
C ARG A 171 3.06 -14.69 16.26
N ARG A 172 2.59 -13.81 15.38
CA ARG A 172 1.56 -14.15 14.38
C ARG A 172 2.03 -15.25 13.43
N ARG A 173 3.28 -15.21 12.97
CA ARG A 173 3.88 -16.28 12.14
C ARG A 173 3.92 -17.61 12.89
N ALA A 174 4.36 -17.61 14.15
CA ALA A 174 4.39 -18.83 14.98
C ALA A 174 2.98 -19.44 15.15
N VAL A 175 1.96 -18.62 15.35
CA VAL A 175 0.56 -19.08 15.44
C VAL A 175 0.09 -19.65 14.10
N ALA A 176 0.39 -19.01 12.98
CA ALA A 176 0.05 -19.50 11.64
C ALA A 176 0.68 -20.86 11.36
N ASP A 177 1.95 -21.06 11.73
CA ASP A 177 2.64 -22.36 11.62
C ASP A 177 1.96 -23.46 12.45
N GLN A 178 1.45 -23.11 13.64
CA GLN A 178 0.73 -24.07 14.49
C GLN A 178 -0.62 -24.45 13.87
N ILE A 179 -1.36 -23.46 13.33
CA ILE A 179 -2.64 -23.71 12.66
C ILE A 179 -2.43 -24.57 11.41
N GLY A 180 -1.43 -24.25 10.59
CA GLY A 180 -1.09 -25.05 9.41
C GLY A 180 -0.78 -26.51 9.72
N ARG A 181 -0.10 -26.77 10.84
CA ARG A 181 0.20 -28.15 11.29
C ARG A 181 -1.01 -28.90 11.83
N ALA A 182 -2.06 -28.20 12.25
CA ALA A 182 -3.29 -28.83 12.78
C ALA A 182 -4.20 -29.38 11.66
N HIS A 183 -3.94 -29.06 10.41
CA HIS A 183 -4.73 -29.46 9.24
C HIS A 183 -3.98 -30.42 8.29
N VAL A 184 -2.86 -30.98 8.72
CA VAL A 184 -2.07 -31.97 7.97
C VAL A 184 -2.33 -33.37 8.50
#